data_6442d804a7b41d19a8a1f75120be4f8e
#
_entry.id   6442d804a7b41d19a8a1f75120be4f8e
#
_cell.length_a   1.000
_cell.length_b   1.000
_cell.length_c   1.000
_cell.angle_alpha   90.00
_cell.angle_beta   90.00
_cell.angle_gamma   90.00
#
_symmetry.space_group_name_H-M   'P 1'
#
loop_
_entity.id
_entity.type
_entity.pdbx_description
1 polymer ?
#
loop_
_entity_poly.entity_id
_entity_poly.type
_entity_poly.pdbx_seq_one_letter_code
_entity_poly.pdbx_strand_id
1 'polypeptide(L)'
;MKTAAILVEDLYQEMEVWYPAYRLREEGIKTVFVGTGKPDYKSKMGYPVTADAQAGDVSASQFDAIVVPGGYAPDILRRHDAVNKLVADMFKAGKVVSSICHGLWVCVSAGILKGRTVTCFFAVKDDVINAGAHYVDREVVVDGNLITSRKPDDLPAFMRETLKAISGGSSKAPSKRALASSKRG
;
A
#
# COMPACT_ATOMS: atom_id res chain seq x y z
N MET A 1 7.45 -2.04 -20.27
CA MET A 1 6.46 -1.11 -19.66
C MET A 1 6.19 -1.61 -18.25
N LYS A 2 6.26 -0.76 -17.23
CA LYS A 2 5.99 -1.13 -15.83
C LYS A 2 4.49 -1.33 -15.61
N THR A 3 4.14 -2.22 -14.70
CA THR A 3 2.75 -2.55 -14.35
C THR A 3 2.55 -2.48 -12.84
N ALA A 4 1.48 -1.82 -12.41
CA ALA A 4 1.09 -1.72 -11.01
C ALA A 4 -0.29 -2.33 -10.77
N ALA A 5 -0.41 -3.18 -9.77
CA ALA A 5 -1.68 -3.64 -9.24
C ALA A 5 -2.28 -2.59 -8.30
N ILE A 6 -3.59 -2.41 -8.33
CA ILE A 6 -4.35 -1.65 -7.34
C ILE A 6 -5.43 -2.57 -6.80
N LEU A 7 -5.36 -2.89 -5.51
CA LEU A 7 -6.37 -3.75 -4.89
C LEU A 7 -7.72 -3.03 -4.80
N VAL A 8 -8.78 -3.75 -5.11
CA VAL A 8 -10.15 -3.23 -5.05
C VAL A 8 -11.08 -4.24 -4.36
N GLU A 9 -11.96 -3.72 -3.52
CA GLU A 9 -13.04 -4.47 -2.89
C GLU A 9 -14.18 -3.48 -2.51
N ASP A 10 -15.35 -3.98 -2.19
CA ASP A 10 -16.46 -3.14 -1.78
C ASP A 10 -16.08 -2.22 -0.60
N LEU A 11 -16.68 -1.04 -0.57
CA LEU A 11 -16.47 0.01 0.43
C LEU A 11 -15.04 0.61 0.42
N TYR A 12 -14.35 0.58 -0.73
CA TYR A 12 -13.07 1.25 -0.88
C TYR A 12 -13.19 2.78 -0.75
N GLN A 13 -12.09 3.46 -0.39
CA GLN A 13 -12.02 4.92 -0.42
C GLN A 13 -11.71 5.37 -1.87
N GLU A 14 -12.60 6.17 -2.46
CA GLU A 14 -12.55 6.59 -3.88
C GLU A 14 -11.22 7.19 -4.26
N MET A 15 -10.78 8.20 -3.51
CA MET A 15 -9.56 8.93 -3.82
C MET A 15 -8.32 8.05 -3.70
N GLU A 16 -8.32 7.07 -2.81
CA GLU A 16 -7.19 6.18 -2.57
C GLU A 16 -7.05 5.08 -3.63
N VAL A 17 -8.07 4.88 -4.46
CA VAL A 17 -8.04 4.03 -5.67
C VAL A 17 -7.78 4.86 -6.92
N TRP A 18 -8.58 5.91 -7.15
CA TRP A 18 -8.59 6.62 -8.42
C TRP A 18 -7.45 7.61 -8.58
N TYR A 19 -7.05 8.32 -7.52
CA TYR A 19 -5.89 9.21 -7.60
C TYR A 19 -4.59 8.43 -7.92
N PRO A 20 -4.26 7.32 -7.22
CA PRO A 20 -3.15 6.46 -7.62
C PRO A 20 -3.26 5.93 -9.05
N ALA A 21 -4.46 5.50 -9.48
CA ALA A 21 -4.66 4.99 -10.82
C ALA A 21 -4.30 6.03 -11.90
N TYR A 22 -4.78 7.26 -11.75
CA TYR A 22 -4.49 8.34 -12.69
C TYR A 22 -3.02 8.77 -12.65
N ARG A 23 -2.43 8.88 -11.46
CA ARG A 23 -1.02 9.25 -11.31
C ARG A 23 -0.08 8.21 -11.92
N LEU A 24 -0.36 6.92 -11.75
CA LEU A 24 0.41 5.84 -12.39
C LEU A 24 0.28 5.88 -13.91
N ARG A 25 -0.94 6.08 -14.43
CA ARG A 25 -1.19 6.17 -15.88
C ARG A 25 -0.52 7.37 -16.52
N GLU A 26 -0.51 8.51 -15.85
CA GLU A 26 0.19 9.73 -16.27
C GLU A 26 1.70 9.50 -16.47
N GLU A 27 2.30 8.66 -15.62
CA GLU A 27 3.71 8.25 -15.72
C GLU A 27 3.94 7.05 -16.68
N GLY A 28 2.94 6.68 -17.49
CA GLY A 28 3.04 5.58 -18.45
C GLY A 28 3.11 4.18 -17.82
N ILE A 29 2.69 4.04 -16.55
CA ILE A 29 2.63 2.76 -15.85
C ILE A 29 1.25 2.15 -16.07
N LYS A 30 1.22 0.91 -16.60
CA LYS A 30 -0.03 0.15 -16.75
C LYS A 30 -0.63 -0.13 -15.36
N THR A 31 -1.89 0.22 -15.17
CA THR A 31 -2.64 -0.12 -13.95
C THR A 31 -3.54 -1.33 -14.18
N VAL A 32 -3.62 -2.21 -13.19
CA VAL A 32 -4.49 -3.39 -13.18
C VAL A 32 -5.26 -3.36 -11.85
N PHE A 33 -6.58 -3.23 -11.92
CA PHE A 33 -7.44 -3.37 -10.75
C PHE A 33 -7.59 -4.85 -10.41
N VAL A 34 -7.20 -5.22 -9.20
CA VAL A 34 -7.19 -6.61 -8.73
C VAL A 34 -8.22 -6.77 -7.62
N GLY A 35 -9.24 -7.58 -7.89
CA GLY A 35 -10.35 -7.87 -6.97
C GLY A 35 -10.22 -9.22 -6.28
N THR A 36 -11.32 -9.65 -5.63
CA THR A 36 -11.38 -10.85 -4.78
C THR A 36 -12.35 -11.94 -5.30
N GLY A 37 -12.92 -11.77 -6.49
CA GLY A 37 -13.78 -12.79 -7.12
C GLY A 37 -15.02 -12.23 -7.81
N LYS A 38 -15.35 -10.93 -7.64
CA LYS A 38 -16.42 -10.26 -8.37
C LYS A 38 -15.87 -9.45 -9.53
N PRO A 39 -16.65 -9.23 -10.61
CA PRO A 39 -16.24 -8.34 -11.68
C PRO A 39 -16.25 -6.87 -11.26
N ASP A 40 -17.23 -6.45 -10.45
CA ASP A 40 -17.46 -5.05 -10.10
C ASP A 40 -17.54 -4.86 -8.59
N TYR A 41 -16.99 -3.75 -8.13
CA TYR A 41 -16.99 -3.32 -6.74
C TYR A 41 -17.49 -1.88 -6.63
N LYS A 42 -18.02 -1.50 -5.47
CA LYS A 42 -18.48 -0.15 -5.19
C LYS A 42 -17.74 0.46 -4.00
N SER A 43 -17.37 1.71 -4.15
CA SER A 43 -16.79 2.48 -3.06
C SER A 43 -17.79 2.70 -1.92
N LYS A 44 -17.30 3.25 -0.82
CA LYS A 44 -18.18 3.64 0.31
C LYS A 44 -19.21 4.73 -0.05
N MET A 45 -18.99 5.47 -1.14
CA MET A 45 -19.94 6.46 -1.68
C MET A 45 -20.68 5.94 -2.94
N GLY A 46 -20.52 4.65 -3.26
CA GLY A 46 -21.23 4.01 -4.37
C GLY A 46 -20.55 4.13 -5.74
N TYR A 47 -19.35 4.72 -5.83
CA TYR A 47 -18.64 4.86 -7.10
C TYR A 47 -18.12 3.50 -7.57
N PRO A 48 -18.43 3.08 -8.83
CA PRO A 48 -18.07 1.74 -9.30
C PRO A 48 -16.60 1.64 -9.73
N VAL A 49 -16.04 0.45 -9.62
CA VAL A 49 -14.80 0.03 -10.26
C VAL A 49 -14.94 -1.40 -10.74
N THR A 50 -14.53 -1.65 -12.00
CA THR A 50 -14.46 -3.00 -12.57
C THR A 50 -13.05 -3.56 -12.37
N ALA A 51 -12.94 -4.76 -11.82
CA ALA A 51 -11.66 -5.46 -11.69
C ALA A 51 -11.19 -5.99 -13.04
N ASP A 52 -9.91 -5.78 -13.34
CA ASP A 52 -9.25 -6.32 -14.54
C ASP A 52 -8.80 -7.78 -14.33
N ALA A 53 -8.58 -8.16 -13.06
CA ALA A 53 -8.14 -9.50 -12.66
C ALA A 53 -8.55 -9.81 -11.22
N GLN A 54 -8.44 -11.09 -10.82
CA GLN A 54 -8.69 -11.52 -9.46
C GLN A 54 -7.37 -11.92 -8.77
N ALA A 55 -7.27 -11.71 -7.46
CA ALA A 55 -6.05 -11.98 -6.71
C ALA A 55 -5.59 -13.44 -6.79
N GLY A 56 -6.55 -14.38 -6.96
CA GLY A 56 -6.25 -15.80 -7.14
C GLY A 56 -5.67 -16.17 -8.51
N ASP A 57 -5.85 -15.31 -9.52
CA ASP A 57 -5.48 -15.56 -10.92
C ASP A 57 -4.17 -14.85 -11.33
N VAL A 58 -3.60 -14.05 -10.43
CA VAL A 58 -2.38 -13.28 -10.70
C VAL A 58 -1.25 -13.65 -9.75
N SER A 59 -0.04 -13.32 -10.15
CA SER A 59 1.16 -13.53 -9.35
C SER A 59 2.01 -12.26 -9.24
N ALA A 60 2.84 -12.20 -8.21
CA ALA A 60 3.75 -11.08 -7.97
C ALA A 60 4.70 -10.80 -9.15
N SER A 61 5.02 -11.82 -9.96
CA SER A 61 5.91 -11.65 -11.13
C SER A 61 5.35 -10.72 -12.20
N GLN A 62 4.03 -10.56 -12.28
CA GLN A 62 3.34 -9.76 -13.29
C GLN A 62 3.37 -8.25 -12.98
N PHE A 63 3.78 -7.85 -11.78
CA PHE A 63 3.72 -6.46 -11.33
C PHE A 63 5.08 -5.94 -10.85
N ASP A 64 5.29 -4.65 -10.99
CA ASP A 64 6.43 -3.90 -10.42
C ASP A 64 6.06 -3.22 -9.10
N ALA A 65 4.77 -2.94 -8.91
CA ALA A 65 4.22 -2.32 -7.71
C ALA A 65 2.82 -2.83 -7.39
N ILE A 66 2.44 -2.71 -6.11
CA ILE A 66 1.07 -2.90 -5.65
C ILE A 66 0.64 -1.74 -4.75
N VAL A 67 -0.56 -1.21 -4.99
CA VAL A 67 -1.21 -0.20 -4.15
C VAL A 67 -2.33 -0.86 -3.36
N VAL A 68 -2.32 -0.65 -2.05
CA VAL A 68 -3.32 -1.15 -1.10
C VAL A 68 -4.06 0.06 -0.54
N PRO A 69 -5.23 0.42 -1.10
CA PRO A 69 -6.04 1.52 -0.64
C PRO A 69 -6.76 1.19 0.68
N GLY A 70 -7.35 2.21 1.28
CA GLY A 70 -8.16 2.09 2.48
C GLY A 70 -9.66 2.13 2.21
N GLY A 71 -10.37 2.85 3.08
CA GLY A 71 -11.81 2.72 3.25
C GLY A 71 -12.11 1.55 4.20
N TYR A 72 -13.23 0.87 4.03
CA TYR A 72 -13.53 -0.37 4.74
C TYR A 72 -13.04 -1.63 3.96
N ALA A 73 -12.78 -1.50 2.66
CA ALA A 73 -12.31 -2.56 1.79
C ALA A 73 -11.16 -3.41 2.39
N PRO A 74 -10.15 -2.86 3.08
CA PRO A 74 -9.07 -3.64 3.68
C PRO A 74 -9.52 -4.69 4.69
N ASP A 75 -10.63 -4.48 5.40
CA ASP A 75 -11.18 -5.48 6.29
C ASP A 75 -11.68 -6.72 5.51
N ILE A 76 -12.23 -6.50 4.32
CA ILE A 76 -12.70 -7.59 3.46
C ILE A 76 -11.51 -8.22 2.72
N LEU A 77 -10.64 -7.39 2.11
CA LEU A 77 -9.44 -7.84 1.39
C LEU A 77 -8.57 -8.79 2.21
N ARG A 78 -8.32 -8.45 3.49
CA ARG A 78 -7.47 -9.26 4.38
C ARG A 78 -8.01 -10.66 4.70
N ARG A 79 -9.30 -10.90 4.46
CA ARG A 79 -9.94 -12.21 4.66
C ARG A 79 -9.61 -13.19 3.52
N HIS A 80 -9.02 -12.72 2.42
CA HIS A 80 -8.67 -13.52 1.25
C HIS A 80 -7.18 -13.88 1.28
N ASP A 81 -6.85 -15.14 1.45
CA ASP A 81 -5.46 -15.64 1.48
C ASP A 81 -4.69 -15.27 0.21
N ALA A 82 -5.34 -15.27 -0.96
CA ALA A 82 -4.73 -14.88 -2.23
C ALA A 82 -4.25 -13.42 -2.22
N VAL A 83 -5.00 -12.50 -1.60
CA VAL A 83 -4.62 -11.10 -1.44
C VAL A 83 -3.41 -10.99 -0.52
N ASN A 84 -3.46 -11.60 0.66
CA ASN A 84 -2.39 -11.56 1.64
C ASN A 84 -1.09 -12.15 1.06
N LYS A 85 -1.22 -13.27 0.34
CA LYS A 85 -0.09 -13.92 -0.35
C LYS A 85 0.49 -13.03 -1.43
N LEU A 86 -0.34 -12.40 -2.27
CA LEU A 86 0.13 -11.50 -3.33
C LEU A 86 0.95 -10.35 -2.75
N VAL A 87 0.46 -9.68 -1.69
CA VAL A 87 1.16 -8.58 -1.02
C VAL A 87 2.47 -9.07 -0.40
N ALA A 88 2.46 -10.22 0.29
CA ALA A 88 3.65 -10.81 0.89
C ALA A 88 4.71 -11.16 -0.17
N ASP A 89 4.31 -11.78 -1.28
CA ASP A 89 5.21 -12.16 -2.37
C ASP A 89 5.80 -10.94 -3.07
N MET A 90 5.00 -9.88 -3.30
CA MET A 90 5.48 -8.60 -3.84
C MET A 90 6.56 -8.00 -2.93
N PHE A 91 6.27 -7.92 -1.64
CA PHE A 91 7.21 -7.38 -0.65
C PHE A 91 8.51 -8.19 -0.59
N LYS A 92 8.40 -9.52 -0.51
CA LYS A 92 9.56 -10.44 -0.46
C LYS A 92 10.41 -10.37 -1.73
N ALA A 93 9.80 -10.15 -2.89
CA ALA A 93 10.50 -9.97 -4.16
C ALA A 93 11.17 -8.59 -4.31
N GLY A 94 11.12 -7.73 -3.29
CA GLY A 94 11.69 -6.37 -3.33
C GLY A 94 10.91 -5.40 -4.21
N LYS A 95 9.69 -5.77 -4.64
CA LYS A 95 8.81 -4.92 -5.43
C LYS A 95 8.11 -3.90 -4.54
N VAL A 96 7.70 -2.78 -5.13
CA VAL A 96 7.09 -1.68 -4.37
C VAL A 96 5.72 -2.09 -3.81
N VAL A 97 5.57 -1.98 -2.50
CA VAL A 97 4.30 -2.13 -1.79
C VAL A 97 3.93 -0.78 -1.20
N SER A 98 2.86 -0.18 -1.70
CA SER A 98 2.37 1.12 -1.25
C SER A 98 1.01 0.96 -0.59
N SER A 99 0.87 1.37 0.67
CA SER A 99 -0.37 1.20 1.42
C SER A 99 -0.76 2.50 2.13
N ILE A 100 -2.04 2.83 2.09
CA ILE A 100 -2.56 4.06 2.69
C ILE A 100 -3.76 3.77 3.60
N CYS A 101 -3.89 4.59 4.66
CA CYS A 101 -5.05 4.62 5.52
C CYS A 101 -5.26 3.27 6.25
N HIS A 102 -6.44 2.66 6.09
CA HIS A 102 -6.76 1.33 6.61
C HIS A 102 -6.13 0.19 5.79
N GLY A 103 -5.51 0.48 4.65
CA GLY A 103 -4.83 -0.52 3.82
C GLY A 103 -3.76 -1.31 4.58
N LEU A 104 -3.20 -0.72 5.63
CA LEU A 104 -2.21 -1.39 6.49
C LEU A 104 -2.74 -2.66 7.17
N TRP A 105 -4.06 -2.84 7.31
CA TRP A 105 -4.62 -4.11 7.79
C TRP A 105 -4.29 -5.29 6.88
N VAL A 106 -4.24 -5.07 5.56
CA VAL A 106 -3.78 -6.11 4.62
C VAL A 106 -2.30 -6.40 4.84
N CYS A 107 -1.47 -5.36 5.05
CA CYS A 107 -0.04 -5.53 5.34
C CYS A 107 0.22 -6.27 6.66
N VAL A 108 -0.64 -6.05 7.69
CA VAL A 108 -0.62 -6.83 8.95
C VAL A 108 -0.86 -8.30 8.65
N SER A 109 -1.93 -8.62 7.90
CA SER A 109 -2.31 -10.00 7.56
C SER A 109 -1.30 -10.68 6.62
N ALA A 110 -0.66 -9.92 5.74
CA ALA A 110 0.44 -10.40 4.89
C ALA A 110 1.76 -10.62 5.67
N GLY A 111 1.84 -10.23 6.95
CA GLY A 111 3.02 -10.47 7.80
C GLY A 111 4.26 -9.67 7.44
N ILE A 112 4.13 -8.53 6.75
CA ILE A 112 5.27 -7.77 6.22
C ILE A 112 5.74 -6.61 7.10
N LEU A 113 5.11 -6.35 8.25
CA LEU A 113 5.34 -5.14 9.05
C LEU A 113 6.38 -5.28 10.15
N LYS A 114 6.76 -6.49 10.54
CA LYS A 114 7.69 -6.71 11.65
C LYS A 114 9.03 -6.00 11.44
N GLY A 115 9.39 -5.11 12.38
CA GLY A 115 10.63 -4.32 12.36
C GLY A 115 10.64 -3.19 11.34
N ARG A 116 9.51 -2.90 10.67
CA ARG A 116 9.37 -1.80 9.70
C ARG A 116 8.92 -0.53 10.37
N THR A 117 9.36 0.61 9.86
CA THR A 117 8.82 1.91 10.24
C THR A 117 7.67 2.26 9.30
N VAL A 118 6.50 2.54 9.85
CA VAL A 118 5.27 2.78 9.08
C VAL A 118 4.46 3.93 9.64
N THR A 119 3.59 4.47 8.80
CA THR A 119 2.47 5.31 9.21
C THR A 119 1.16 4.71 8.70
N CYS A 120 0.04 5.06 9.29
CA CYS A 120 -1.28 4.59 8.89
C CYS A 120 -2.35 5.57 9.38
N PHE A 121 -3.61 5.31 9.02
CA PHE A 121 -4.73 5.99 9.67
C PHE A 121 -4.70 5.69 11.18
N PHE A 122 -4.99 6.70 12.01
CA PHE A 122 -4.77 6.61 13.46
C PHE A 122 -5.49 5.44 14.13
N ALA A 123 -6.66 5.04 13.61
CA ALA A 123 -7.42 3.91 14.15
C ALA A 123 -6.76 2.54 13.91
N VAL A 124 -5.76 2.46 13.02
CA VAL A 124 -5.00 1.22 12.70
C VAL A 124 -3.66 1.18 13.44
N LYS A 125 -3.34 2.22 14.21
CA LYS A 125 -2.05 2.37 14.90
C LYS A 125 -1.72 1.17 15.79
N ASP A 126 -2.66 0.75 16.61
CA ASP A 126 -2.42 -0.33 17.57
C ASP A 126 -2.21 -1.67 16.86
N ASP A 127 -2.91 -1.89 15.74
CA ASP A 127 -2.76 -3.10 14.92
C ASP A 127 -1.35 -3.21 14.33
N VAL A 128 -0.81 -2.10 13.77
CA VAL A 128 0.54 -2.12 13.19
C VAL A 128 1.61 -2.24 14.26
N ILE A 129 1.43 -1.64 15.44
CA ILE A 129 2.35 -1.82 16.58
C ILE A 129 2.33 -3.27 17.06
N ASN A 130 1.15 -3.86 17.22
CA ASN A 130 1.00 -5.27 17.63
C ASN A 130 1.58 -6.24 16.59
N ALA A 131 1.59 -5.85 15.31
CA ALA A 131 2.27 -6.60 14.23
C ALA A 131 3.81 -6.41 14.24
N GLY A 132 4.36 -5.67 15.21
CA GLY A 132 5.80 -5.46 15.40
C GLY A 132 6.39 -4.33 14.58
N ALA A 133 5.58 -3.40 14.08
CA ALA A 133 6.05 -2.20 13.38
C ALA A 133 6.41 -1.07 14.35
N HIS A 134 7.26 -0.15 13.89
CA HIS A 134 7.52 1.15 14.52
C HIS A 134 6.62 2.21 13.90
N TYR A 135 5.55 2.58 14.60
CA TYR A 135 4.65 3.62 14.12
C TYR A 135 5.24 5.02 14.28
N VAL A 136 5.09 5.85 13.24
CA VAL A 136 5.39 7.29 13.28
C VAL A 136 4.25 8.05 12.61
N ASP A 137 3.86 9.19 13.16
CA ASP A 137 2.84 10.05 12.56
C ASP A 137 3.48 11.02 11.55
N ARG A 138 3.48 10.60 10.28
CA ARG A 138 3.97 11.39 9.14
C ARG A 138 3.07 11.21 7.93
N GLU A 139 3.02 12.21 7.05
CA GLU A 139 2.21 12.14 5.82
C GLU A 139 2.60 10.96 4.93
N VAL A 140 3.89 10.63 4.86
CA VAL A 140 4.42 9.47 4.15
C VAL A 140 5.66 8.94 4.86
N VAL A 141 5.79 7.61 4.88
CA VAL A 141 6.97 6.90 5.36
C VAL A 141 7.43 5.92 4.29
N VAL A 142 8.73 5.94 4.00
CA VAL A 142 9.39 5.00 3.11
C VAL A 142 10.35 4.15 3.92
N ASP A 143 10.14 2.85 3.95
CA ASP A 143 11.04 1.87 4.57
C ASP A 143 11.37 0.76 3.57
N GLY A 144 12.48 0.94 2.86
CA GLY A 144 12.87 0.06 1.76
C GLY A 144 11.86 0.13 0.61
N ASN A 145 11.24 -1.00 0.31
CA ASN A 145 10.21 -1.12 -0.72
C ASN A 145 8.76 -0.96 -0.19
N LEU A 146 8.60 -0.62 1.09
CA LEU A 146 7.30 -0.34 1.71
C LEU A 146 7.09 1.17 1.83
N ILE A 147 6.05 1.68 1.20
CA ILE A 147 5.62 3.08 1.27
C ILE A 147 4.28 3.13 1.98
N THR A 148 4.15 3.93 3.03
CA THR A 148 2.92 4.01 3.81
C THR A 148 2.47 5.45 4.02
N SER A 149 1.15 5.67 4.12
CA SER A 149 0.54 7.00 4.31
C SER A 149 -0.73 6.89 5.16
N ARG A 150 -1.26 8.05 5.61
CA ARG A 150 -2.30 8.06 6.66
C ARG A 150 -3.72 8.17 6.13
N LYS A 151 -3.97 9.05 5.15
CA LYS A 151 -5.32 9.49 4.77
C LYS A 151 -5.31 10.16 3.39
N PRO A 152 -6.50 10.44 2.79
CA PRO A 152 -6.57 11.03 1.46
C PRO A 152 -5.80 12.34 1.27
N ASP A 153 -5.72 13.21 2.30
CA ASP A 153 -4.96 14.47 2.21
C ASP A 153 -3.47 14.24 1.93
N ASP A 154 -2.94 13.08 2.30
CA ASP A 154 -1.54 12.71 2.12
C ASP A 154 -1.24 12.09 0.74
N LEU A 155 -2.26 11.84 -0.10
CA LEU A 155 -2.11 11.21 -1.42
C LEU A 155 -1.06 11.84 -2.33
N PRO A 156 -0.88 13.19 -2.38
CA PRO A 156 0.18 13.77 -3.18
C PRO A 156 1.57 13.34 -2.75
N ALA A 157 1.86 13.32 -1.44
CA ALA A 157 3.14 12.86 -0.90
C ALA A 157 3.32 11.35 -1.11
N PHE A 158 2.27 10.56 -0.83
CA PHE A 158 2.22 9.12 -1.04
C PHE A 158 2.58 8.72 -2.47
N MET A 159 1.96 9.37 -3.46
CA MET A 159 2.20 9.04 -4.87
C MET A 159 3.55 9.53 -5.37
N ARG A 160 4.07 10.67 -4.89
CA ARG A 160 5.44 11.09 -5.23
C ARG A 160 6.47 10.04 -4.82
N GLU A 161 6.39 9.53 -3.58
CA GLU A 161 7.34 8.52 -3.11
C GLU A 161 7.10 7.14 -3.76
N THR A 162 5.85 6.77 -4.01
CA THR A 162 5.51 5.54 -4.74
C THR A 162 6.10 5.55 -6.16
N LEU A 163 5.89 6.62 -6.93
CA LEU A 163 6.41 6.77 -8.28
C LEU A 163 7.93 6.79 -8.32
N LYS A 164 8.56 7.49 -7.38
CA LYS A 164 10.01 7.51 -7.22
C LYS A 164 10.57 6.10 -6.96
N ALA A 165 9.94 5.34 -6.07
CA ALA A 165 10.34 3.96 -5.78
C ALA A 165 10.18 3.06 -7.02
N ILE A 166 9.06 3.17 -7.76
CA ILE A 166 8.83 2.42 -9.00
C ILE A 166 9.90 2.75 -10.06
N SER A 167 10.32 4.02 -10.16
CA SER A 167 11.33 4.47 -11.13
C SER A 167 12.75 4.00 -10.80
N GLY A 168 12.97 3.33 -9.68
CA GLY A 168 14.28 2.87 -9.23
C GLY A 168 15.11 3.95 -8.53
N GLY A 169 14.48 5.07 -8.13
CA GLY A 169 15.06 6.09 -7.27
C GLY A 169 15.18 5.56 -5.84
N SER A 170 16.29 4.88 -5.53
CA SER A 170 16.58 4.34 -4.21
C SER A 170 16.58 5.46 -3.17
N SER A 171 15.58 5.49 -2.29
CA SER A 171 15.72 6.17 -1.01
C SER A 171 16.65 5.29 -0.15
N LYS A 172 17.92 5.66 -0.02
CA LYS A 172 18.78 5.08 1.02
C LYS A 172 18.02 5.22 2.34
N ALA A 173 17.75 4.11 3.01
CA ALA A 173 17.23 4.11 4.36
C ALA A 173 18.05 5.07 5.22
N PRO A 174 17.44 5.90 6.11
CA PRO A 174 18.22 6.71 7.03
C PRO A 174 19.09 5.79 7.86
N SER A 175 20.42 6.01 7.78
CA SER A 175 21.39 5.22 8.52
C SER A 175 21.09 5.33 10.02
N LYS A 176 21.20 4.24 10.77
CA LYS A 176 21.00 4.12 12.23
C LYS A 176 21.83 5.09 13.10
N ARG A 177 22.49 6.08 12.51
CA ARG A 177 23.41 7.01 13.16
C ARG A 177 22.78 8.29 13.73
N ALA A 178 21.49 8.58 13.43
CA ALA A 178 20.87 9.84 13.84
C ALA A 178 20.07 9.78 15.17
N LEU A 179 19.98 8.62 15.83
CA LEU A 179 19.22 8.44 17.09
C LEU A 179 20.07 8.45 18.37
N ALA A 180 21.39 8.71 18.27
CA ALA A 180 22.30 8.64 19.41
C ALA A 180 22.72 10.03 19.99
N SER A 181 22.21 11.18 19.50
CA SER A 181 22.71 12.49 19.92
C SER A 181 21.74 13.38 20.70
N SER A 182 20.61 12.85 21.23
CA SER A 182 19.69 13.68 22.06
C SER A 182 19.52 13.16 23.50
N LYS A 183 20.56 12.54 24.07
CA LYS A 183 20.62 12.29 25.52
C LYS A 183 21.91 12.89 26.08
N ARG A 184 21.98 14.23 26.16
CA ARG A 184 22.81 15.02 27.10
C ARG A 184 22.39 16.50 26.94
N GLY A 185 21.69 16.99 27.94
CA GLY A 185 21.33 18.39 28.11
C GLY A 185 20.20 18.49 29.12
#